data_c80da6d322e6a505fc7d4f8c42def316
#
_entry.id   c80da6d322e6a505fc7d4f8c42def316
#
_cell.length_a   1.000
_cell.length_b   1.000
_cell.length_c   1.000
_cell.angle_alpha   90.00
_cell.angle_beta   90.00
_cell.angle_gamma   90.00
#
_symmetry.space_group_name_H-M   'P 1'
#
loop_
_entity.id
_entity.type
_entity.pdbx_description
1 polymer ?
#
loop_
_entity_poly.entity_id
_entity_poly.type
_entity_poly.pdbx_seq_one_letter_code
_entity_poly.pdbx_strand_id
1 'polypeptide(L)'
;MNAPPALPLAPLGRDAEDLARTLRILANPDRLKMLCRMGLAGETGGLHPTVGEMAALTGLSQSRVSQHLALLREARIVAPEREGQSVRYRLIDARVHAVMEALCHLCEAGLPPEGSRIPR
;
A
#
# COMPACT_ATOMS: atom_id res chain seq x y z
N MET A 1 20.67 -16.17 17.77
CA MET A 1 19.62 -15.50 17.03
C MET A 1 20.17 -14.88 15.76
N ASN A 2 19.62 -15.26 14.68
CA ASN A 2 20.13 -14.81 13.40
C ASN A 2 19.50 -13.50 12.99
N ALA A 3 20.32 -12.49 12.88
CA ALA A 3 19.89 -11.28 12.20
C ALA A 3 19.61 -11.63 10.74
N PRO A 4 18.58 -11.05 10.12
CA PRO A 4 18.42 -11.24 8.70
C PRO A 4 19.69 -10.78 8.00
N PRO A 5 20.07 -11.43 6.90
CA PRO A 5 21.24 -10.98 6.16
C PRO A 5 21.09 -9.51 5.83
N ALA A 6 22.12 -8.74 6.17
CA ALA A 6 22.11 -7.33 5.83
C ALA A 6 22.07 -7.24 4.31
N LEU A 7 20.94 -6.81 3.76
CA LEU A 7 20.88 -6.48 2.36
C LEU A 7 21.77 -5.27 2.16
N PRO A 8 22.73 -5.33 1.25
CA PRO A 8 23.54 -4.16 1.01
C PRO A 8 22.65 -3.03 0.54
N LEU A 9 22.65 -1.94 1.29
CA LEU A 9 21.90 -0.77 0.88
C LEU A 9 22.67 -0.08 -0.23
N ALA A 10 22.13 -0.18 -1.43
CA ALA A 10 22.69 0.56 -2.54
C ALA A 10 22.31 2.04 -2.38
N PRO A 11 23.19 2.94 -2.82
CA PRO A 11 22.82 4.36 -2.82
C PRO A 11 21.61 4.59 -3.69
N LEU A 12 20.66 5.39 -3.22
CA LEU A 12 19.44 5.69 -3.96
C LEU A 12 19.70 6.56 -5.18
N GLY A 13 20.66 7.47 -5.08
CA GLY A 13 21.04 8.32 -6.22
C GLY A 13 19.84 9.07 -6.81
N ARG A 14 19.71 8.97 -8.13
CA ARG A 14 18.61 9.61 -8.87
C ARG A 14 17.24 9.12 -8.45
N ASP A 15 17.17 7.91 -7.98
CA ASP A 15 15.89 7.30 -7.60
C ASP A 15 15.30 7.89 -6.34
N ALA A 16 16.10 8.62 -5.55
CA ALA A 16 15.63 9.19 -4.29
C ALA A 16 14.45 10.13 -4.48
N GLU A 17 14.48 10.99 -5.50
CA GLU A 17 13.38 11.91 -5.75
C GLU A 17 12.10 11.19 -6.15
N ASP A 18 12.24 10.19 -7.00
CA ASP A 18 11.12 9.39 -7.48
C ASP A 18 10.50 8.59 -6.33
N LEU A 19 11.35 7.95 -5.53
CA LEU A 19 10.91 7.19 -4.36
C LEU A 19 10.24 8.09 -3.32
N ALA A 20 10.81 9.28 -3.09
CA ALA A 20 10.21 10.22 -2.16
C ALA A 20 8.82 10.66 -2.61
N ARG A 21 8.64 10.86 -3.90
CA ARG A 21 7.34 11.20 -4.47
C ARG A 21 6.33 10.09 -4.25
N THR A 22 6.75 8.86 -4.50
CA THR A 22 5.91 7.68 -4.25
C THR A 22 5.56 7.57 -2.76
N LEU A 23 6.54 7.74 -1.89
CA LEU A 23 6.30 7.65 -0.45
C LEU A 23 5.33 8.73 0.06
N ARG A 24 5.36 9.93 -0.53
CA ARG A 24 4.39 10.97 -0.18
C ARG A 24 2.96 10.55 -0.52
N ILE A 25 2.80 9.85 -1.63
CA ILE A 25 1.49 9.31 -2.02
C ILE A 25 1.04 8.26 -1.01
N LEU A 26 1.96 7.42 -0.53
CA LEU A 26 1.63 6.39 0.45
C LEU A 26 1.38 6.94 1.85
N ALA A 27 1.90 8.12 2.16
CA ALA A 27 1.83 8.70 3.50
C ALA A 27 0.45 9.29 3.81
N ASN A 28 -0.56 8.45 3.76
CA ASN A 28 -1.93 8.80 4.09
C ASN A 28 -2.61 7.53 4.64
N PRO A 29 -3.22 7.59 5.82
CA PRO A 29 -3.75 6.40 6.45
C PRO A 29 -4.84 5.70 5.63
N ASP A 30 -5.68 6.45 4.95
CA ASP A 30 -6.74 5.83 4.16
C ASP A 30 -6.18 5.14 2.93
N ARG A 31 -5.23 5.76 2.26
CA ARG A 31 -4.57 5.11 1.13
C ARG A 31 -3.81 3.86 1.55
N LEU A 32 -3.16 3.88 2.71
CA LEU A 32 -2.47 2.70 3.22
C LEU A 32 -3.45 1.55 3.47
N LYS A 33 -4.60 1.83 4.06
CA LYS A 33 -5.63 0.81 4.28
C LYS A 33 -6.11 0.20 2.97
N MET A 34 -6.35 1.03 1.98
CA MET A 34 -6.81 0.58 0.67
C MET A 34 -5.75 -0.26 -0.03
N LEU A 35 -4.51 0.18 -0.02
CA LEU A 35 -3.41 -0.54 -0.65
C LEU A 35 -3.13 -1.87 0.04
N CYS A 36 -3.21 -1.91 1.35
CA CYS A 36 -3.07 -3.15 2.12
C CYS A 36 -4.15 -4.16 1.71
N ARG A 37 -5.39 -3.70 1.60
CA ARG A 37 -6.49 -4.57 1.18
C ARG A 37 -6.28 -5.11 -0.23
N MET A 38 -5.82 -4.26 -1.15
CA MET A 38 -5.53 -4.67 -2.53
C MET A 38 -4.37 -5.65 -2.61
N GLY A 39 -3.30 -5.40 -1.87
CA GLY A 39 -2.15 -6.29 -1.84
C GLY A 39 -2.48 -7.65 -1.26
N LEU A 40 -3.26 -7.65 -0.18
CA LEU A 40 -3.68 -8.90 0.48
C LEU A 40 -4.52 -9.76 -0.46
N ALA A 41 -5.42 -9.15 -1.22
CA ALA A 41 -6.23 -9.88 -2.20
C ALA A 41 -5.35 -10.55 -3.25
N GLY A 42 -4.32 -9.85 -3.72
CA GLY A 42 -3.38 -10.42 -4.69
C GLY A 42 -2.63 -11.63 -4.15
N GLU A 43 -2.24 -11.58 -2.89
CA GLU A 43 -1.49 -12.69 -2.26
C GLU A 43 -2.36 -13.90 -1.97
N THR A 44 -3.58 -13.67 -1.54
CA THR A 44 -4.47 -14.78 -1.13
C THR A 44 -5.31 -15.33 -2.26
N GLY A 45 -5.27 -14.71 -3.43
CA GLY A 45 -6.14 -15.08 -4.53
C GLY A 45 -7.59 -14.69 -4.33
N GLY A 46 -7.86 -13.81 -3.35
CA GLY A 46 -9.19 -13.33 -3.06
C GLY A 46 -9.64 -12.26 -4.06
N LEU A 47 -10.88 -11.81 -3.87
CA LEU A 47 -11.41 -10.75 -4.72
C LEU A 47 -10.79 -9.39 -4.39
N HIS A 48 -10.41 -8.67 -5.42
CA HIS A 48 -9.93 -7.30 -5.24
C HIS A 48 -11.10 -6.39 -4.84
N PRO A 49 -10.84 -5.32 -4.08
CA PRO A 49 -11.92 -4.51 -3.54
C PRO A 49 -12.55 -3.59 -4.56
N THR A 50 -13.84 -3.34 -4.36
CA THR A 50 -14.60 -2.30 -5.07
C THR A 50 -14.51 -0.98 -4.32
N VAL A 51 -14.96 0.11 -4.95
CA VAL A 51 -15.05 1.42 -4.30
C VAL A 51 -15.90 1.33 -3.03
N GLY A 52 -17.04 0.64 -3.10
CA GLY A 52 -17.93 0.49 -1.95
C GLY A 52 -17.28 -0.26 -0.80
N GLU A 53 -16.54 -1.32 -1.10
CA GLU A 53 -15.83 -2.08 -0.09
C GLU A 53 -14.72 -1.26 0.58
N MET A 54 -14.03 -0.44 -0.21
CA MET A 54 -13.00 0.43 0.34
C MET A 54 -13.59 1.60 1.14
N ALA A 55 -14.76 2.07 0.75
CA ALA A 55 -15.48 3.06 1.54
C ALA A 55 -15.85 2.50 2.93
N ALA A 56 -16.34 1.27 2.97
CA ALA A 56 -16.64 0.60 4.22
C ALA A 56 -15.39 0.40 5.08
N LEU A 57 -14.28 0.05 4.45
CA LEU A 57 -13.02 -0.18 5.15
C LEU A 57 -12.45 1.09 5.77
N THR A 58 -12.55 2.21 5.07
CA THR A 58 -11.94 3.47 5.48
C THR A 58 -12.87 4.37 6.27
N GLY A 59 -14.18 4.16 6.15
CA GLY A 59 -15.17 5.08 6.73
C GLY A 59 -15.36 6.34 5.88
N LEU A 60 -14.76 6.42 4.72
CA LEU A 60 -14.91 7.55 3.82
C LEU A 60 -16.12 7.38 2.91
N SER A 61 -16.57 8.48 2.34
CA SER A 61 -17.59 8.43 1.28
C SER A 61 -17.00 7.77 0.03
N GLN A 62 -17.86 7.24 -0.83
CA GLN A 62 -17.41 6.68 -2.10
C GLN A 62 -16.72 7.74 -2.97
N SER A 63 -17.20 8.97 -2.89
CA SER A 63 -16.59 10.09 -3.60
C SER A 63 -15.15 10.33 -3.16
N ARG A 64 -14.89 10.30 -1.85
CA ARG A 64 -13.52 10.46 -1.31
C ARG A 64 -12.62 9.30 -1.71
N VAL A 65 -13.14 8.08 -1.63
CA VAL A 65 -12.41 6.89 -2.08
C VAL A 65 -12.06 7.02 -3.56
N SER A 66 -13.00 7.45 -4.38
CA SER A 66 -12.76 7.63 -5.81
C SER A 66 -11.67 8.67 -6.08
N GLN A 67 -11.60 9.74 -5.28
CA GLN A 67 -10.54 10.73 -5.38
C GLN A 67 -9.17 10.13 -5.06
N HIS A 68 -9.10 9.33 -4.00
CA HIS A 68 -7.86 8.63 -3.66
C HIS A 68 -7.44 7.66 -4.77
N LEU A 69 -8.40 6.92 -5.32
CA LEU A 69 -8.11 5.97 -6.40
C LEU A 69 -7.66 6.69 -7.67
N ALA A 70 -8.23 7.84 -7.98
CA ALA A 70 -7.80 8.63 -9.13
C ALA A 70 -6.33 9.04 -9.01
N LEU A 71 -5.93 9.48 -7.83
CA LEU A 71 -4.55 9.85 -7.56
C LEU A 71 -3.61 8.65 -7.68
N LEU A 72 -4.01 7.52 -7.10
CA LEU A 72 -3.22 6.28 -7.16
C LEU A 72 -3.13 5.74 -8.59
N ARG A 73 -4.20 5.85 -9.34
CA ARG A 73 -4.23 5.41 -10.74
C ARG A 73 -3.36 6.30 -11.63
N GLU A 74 -3.42 7.61 -11.42
CA GLU A 74 -2.56 8.54 -12.15
C GLU A 74 -1.09 8.26 -11.90
N ALA A 75 -0.75 7.89 -10.67
CA ALA A 75 0.61 7.50 -10.31
C ALA A 75 0.96 6.08 -10.76
N ARG A 76 0.05 5.37 -11.41
CA ARG A 76 0.22 3.99 -11.89
C ARG A 76 0.52 2.99 -10.77
N ILE A 77 -0.03 3.24 -9.62
CA ILE A 77 0.10 2.34 -8.47
C ILE A 77 -1.01 1.30 -8.47
N VAL A 78 -2.20 1.71 -8.91
CA VAL A 78 -3.35 0.81 -8.98
C VAL A 78 -3.98 0.89 -10.37
N ALA A 79 -4.76 -0.14 -10.70
CA ALA A 79 -5.53 -0.18 -11.94
C ALA A 79 -6.92 -0.75 -11.68
N PRO A 80 -7.93 -0.20 -12.37
CA PRO A 80 -9.27 -0.79 -12.32
C PRO A 80 -9.34 -2.05 -13.17
N GLU A 81 -10.14 -2.98 -12.73
CA GLU A 81 -10.39 -4.20 -13.44
C GLU A 81 -11.89 -4.43 -13.45
N ARG A 82 -12.47 -4.45 -14.64
CA ARG A 82 -13.90 -4.63 -14.76
C ARG A 82 -14.25 -6.11 -14.67
N GLU A 83 -15.21 -6.43 -13.84
CA GLU A 83 -15.71 -7.77 -13.67
C GLU A 83 -17.23 -7.71 -13.67
N GLY A 84 -17.83 -8.03 -14.83
CA GLY A 84 -19.26 -7.83 -15.02
C GLY A 84 -19.63 -6.35 -14.93
N GLN A 85 -20.54 -6.00 -14.03
CA GLN A 85 -20.92 -4.62 -13.77
C GLN A 85 -20.13 -3.98 -12.66
N SER A 86 -19.27 -4.75 -12.01
CA SER A 86 -18.44 -4.25 -10.92
C SER A 86 -17.09 -3.83 -11.42
N VAL A 87 -16.52 -2.82 -10.78
CA VAL A 87 -15.13 -2.42 -11.03
C VAL A 87 -14.34 -2.65 -9.74
N ARG A 88 -13.33 -3.48 -9.85
CA ARG A 88 -12.44 -3.79 -8.72
C ARG A 88 -11.09 -3.17 -9.00
N TYR A 89 -10.37 -2.84 -7.94
CA TYR A 89 -9.07 -2.19 -8.06
C TYR A 89 -7.98 -3.09 -7.54
N ARG A 90 -6.89 -3.16 -8.26
CA ARG A 90 -5.74 -3.96 -7.83
C ARG A 90 -4.45 -3.14 -7.83
N LEU A 91 -3.55 -3.54 -6.97
CA LEU A 91 -2.23 -2.95 -6.85
C LEU A 91 -1.34 -3.52 -7.97
N ILE A 92 -0.76 -2.63 -8.77
CA ILE A 92 0.03 -3.06 -9.95
C ILE A 92 1.50 -2.65 -9.88
N ASP A 93 1.89 -1.77 -8.96
CA ASP A 93 3.27 -1.34 -8.83
C ASP A 93 4.02 -2.29 -7.91
N ALA A 94 5.05 -2.97 -8.46
CA ALA A 94 5.82 -3.96 -7.71
C ALA A 94 6.57 -3.37 -6.53
N ARG A 95 7.05 -2.14 -6.65
CA ARG A 95 7.78 -1.48 -5.57
C ARG A 95 6.84 -1.14 -4.42
N VAL A 96 5.67 -0.61 -4.75
CA VAL A 96 4.65 -0.31 -3.74
C VAL A 96 4.18 -1.60 -3.08
N HIS A 97 4.01 -2.66 -3.87
CA HIS A 97 3.65 -3.97 -3.33
C HIS A 97 4.66 -4.44 -2.28
N ALA A 98 5.95 -4.32 -2.58
CA ALA A 98 7.01 -4.72 -1.66
C ALA A 98 6.98 -3.89 -0.36
N VAL A 99 6.76 -2.59 -0.48
CA VAL A 99 6.64 -1.72 0.69
C VAL A 99 5.42 -2.10 1.52
N MET A 100 4.28 -2.32 0.88
CA MET A 100 3.06 -2.70 1.58
C MET A 100 3.19 -4.05 2.27
N GLU A 101 3.84 -5.00 1.62
CA GLU A 101 4.11 -6.31 2.21
C GLU A 101 4.91 -6.16 3.51
N ALA A 102 5.97 -5.36 3.49
CA ALA A 102 6.77 -5.09 4.67
C ALA A 102 5.95 -4.44 5.78
N LEU A 103 5.12 -3.46 5.43
CA LEU A 103 4.27 -2.77 6.40
C LEU A 103 3.20 -3.70 6.99
N CYS A 104 2.62 -4.57 6.17
CA CYS A 104 1.63 -5.53 6.64
C CYS A 104 2.25 -6.53 7.61
N HIS A 105 3.47 -6.98 7.37
CA HIS A 105 4.19 -7.84 8.31
C HIS A 105 4.41 -7.14 9.64
N LEU A 106 4.73 -5.86 9.63
CA LEU A 106 4.86 -5.09 10.85
C LEU A 106 3.54 -5.04 11.62
N CYS A 107 2.43 -4.88 10.91
CA CYS A 107 1.12 -4.84 11.54
C CYS A 107 0.72 -6.18 12.14
N GLU A 108 1.03 -7.28 11.48
CA GLU A 108 0.77 -8.63 11.99
C GLU A 108 1.57 -8.93 13.25
N ALA A 109 2.84 -8.53 13.24
CA ALA A 109 3.72 -8.73 14.39
C ALA A 109 3.37 -7.82 15.56
N GLY A 110 2.52 -6.82 15.31
CA GLY A 110 2.26 -5.76 16.26
C GLY A 110 3.38 -4.73 16.20
N LEU A 111 3.00 -3.47 16.15
CA LEU A 111 3.99 -2.41 16.21
C LEU A 111 4.60 -2.36 17.60
N PRO A 112 5.91 -2.14 17.72
CA PRO A 112 6.51 -2.01 19.04
C PRO A 112 5.90 -0.82 19.77
N PRO A 113 5.80 -0.91 21.10
CA PRO A 113 5.27 0.21 21.86
C PRO A 113 6.11 1.45 21.66
N GLU A 114 5.46 2.58 21.83
CA GLU A 114 6.17 3.84 21.77
C GLU A 114 7.27 3.83 22.82
N GLY A 115 8.47 4.20 22.44
CA GLY A 115 9.64 4.10 23.32
C GLY A 115 10.56 2.94 22.95
N SER A 116 10.09 1.98 22.16
CA SER A 116 10.92 0.86 21.67
C SER A 116 11.57 1.21 20.34
N ARG A 117 11.88 2.47 20.16
CA ARG A 117 12.49 2.93 18.92
C ARG A 117 13.95 2.56 18.88
N ILE A 118 14.46 2.44 17.67
CA ILE A 118 15.88 2.17 17.47
C ILE A 118 16.69 3.30 18.11
N PRO A 119 17.62 2.98 19.00
CA PRO A 119 18.45 4.03 19.61
C PRO A 119 19.30 4.71 18.56
N ARG A 120 19.48 5.99 18.74
CA ARG A 120 20.31 6.79 17.84
C ARG A 120 21.77 6.57 18.08
#